data_364d37ff509b111607d27bc0a99428cb
#
_entry.id   364d37ff509b111607d27bc0a99428cb
#
_cell.length_a   1.000
_cell.length_b   1.000
_cell.length_c   1.000
_cell.angle_alpha   90.00
_cell.angle_beta   90.00
_cell.angle_gamma   90.00
#
_symmetry.space_group_name_H-M   'P 1'
#
loop_
_entity.id
_entity.type
_entity.pdbx_description
1 polymer ?
#
loop_
_entity_poly.entity_id
_entity_poly.type
_entity_poly.pdbx_seq_one_letter_code
_entity_poly.pdbx_strand_id
1 'polypeptide(L)'
;MGLVLALLASPALAQDPVPAPVQQGMVADPCPTDNAGLWALSPSVLKNDWGWQCRFAKENRMTDPAKAVRVVFMGDSITEGWSKLDPSFFAPGMINRGISGQVSAQMLVRFYQDVVALRPAVVHIMAGTNDVAGNAGPVSAEQYRNTIRSMVDIARANGIQVVLGSIPPADRFEWNPAIKPALQIADLNAWLKDYARKNGLGYADYYKAMAGPNGEMLPAYATDGVHPLASGYAVMRPIAEKALLEAEAKAKKAAKKK
;
A
#
# COMPACT_ATOMS: atom_id res chain seq x y z
N MET A 1 -36.03 -59.27 -34.86
CA MET A 1 -34.81 -58.53 -34.42
C MET A 1 -35.22 -57.16 -33.99
N GLY A 2 -35.43 -56.96 -32.70
CA GLY A 2 -35.83 -55.68 -32.12
C GLY A 2 -34.62 -54.95 -31.58
N LEU A 3 -34.40 -53.73 -32.02
CA LEU A 3 -33.33 -52.83 -31.58
C LEU A 3 -33.76 -52.15 -30.28
N VAL A 4 -33.10 -52.42 -29.16
CA VAL A 4 -33.29 -51.72 -27.88
C VAL A 4 -32.39 -50.50 -27.88
N LEU A 5 -32.96 -49.31 -27.95
CA LEU A 5 -32.24 -48.05 -27.78
C LEU A 5 -32.07 -47.81 -26.28
N ALA A 6 -30.84 -47.89 -25.77
CA ALA A 6 -30.50 -47.49 -24.40
C ALA A 6 -30.33 -45.94 -24.34
N LEU A 7 -31.23 -45.28 -23.66
CA LEU A 7 -31.11 -43.88 -23.32
C LEU A 7 -30.07 -43.73 -22.21
N LEU A 8 -28.91 -43.17 -22.54
CA LEU A 8 -27.90 -42.73 -21.56
C LEU A 8 -28.38 -41.43 -20.92
N ALA A 9 -28.74 -41.51 -19.64
CA ALA A 9 -29.01 -40.30 -18.82
C ALA A 9 -27.69 -39.58 -18.54
N SER A 10 -27.55 -38.34 -19.00
CA SER A 10 -26.44 -37.45 -18.64
C SER A 10 -26.54 -37.10 -17.16
N PRO A 11 -25.41 -37.09 -16.41
CA PRO A 11 -25.42 -36.63 -15.04
C PRO A 11 -25.76 -35.15 -14.98
N ALA A 12 -26.76 -34.80 -14.16
CA ALA A 12 -27.09 -33.41 -13.87
C ALA A 12 -25.86 -32.76 -13.19
N LEU A 13 -25.33 -31.73 -13.82
CA LEU A 13 -24.33 -30.88 -13.19
C LEU A 13 -24.95 -30.25 -11.94
N ALA A 14 -24.36 -30.53 -10.78
CA ALA A 14 -24.73 -29.86 -9.55
C ALA A 14 -24.54 -28.34 -9.74
N GLN A 15 -25.63 -27.58 -9.64
CA GLN A 15 -25.58 -26.15 -9.68
C GLN A 15 -24.90 -25.68 -8.37
N ASP A 16 -23.87 -24.87 -8.50
CA ASP A 16 -23.27 -24.20 -7.36
C ASP A 16 -24.36 -23.47 -6.56
N PRO A 17 -24.30 -23.50 -5.23
CA PRO A 17 -25.30 -22.83 -4.41
C PRO A 17 -25.34 -21.34 -4.76
N VAL A 18 -26.54 -20.87 -5.13
CA VAL A 18 -26.78 -19.44 -5.38
C VAL A 18 -26.35 -18.68 -4.10
N PRO A 19 -25.39 -17.75 -4.20
CA PRO A 19 -24.98 -16.99 -3.04
C PRO A 19 -26.18 -16.27 -2.44
N ALA A 20 -26.28 -16.30 -1.10
CA ALA A 20 -27.33 -15.60 -0.37
C ALA A 20 -27.43 -14.14 -0.83
N PRO A 21 -28.64 -13.55 -0.92
CA PRO A 21 -28.80 -12.18 -1.37
C PRO A 21 -27.96 -11.25 -0.49
N VAL A 22 -27.10 -10.46 -1.14
CA VAL A 22 -26.30 -9.44 -0.47
C VAL A 22 -27.28 -8.51 0.26
N GLN A 23 -27.15 -8.37 1.56
CA GLN A 23 -27.95 -7.47 2.36
C GLN A 23 -27.75 -6.05 1.82
N GLN A 24 -28.77 -5.47 1.19
CA GLN A 24 -28.71 -4.12 0.66
C GLN A 24 -28.91 -3.15 1.84
N GLY A 25 -27.92 -2.29 2.07
CA GLY A 25 -27.99 -1.24 3.09
C GLY A 25 -26.68 -1.11 3.91
N MET A 26 -26.68 -0.12 4.78
CA MET A 26 -25.57 0.09 5.71
C MET A 26 -25.65 -0.92 6.85
N VAL A 27 -24.52 -1.54 7.18
CA VAL A 27 -24.37 -2.48 8.29
C VAL A 27 -23.43 -1.90 9.35
N ALA A 28 -23.60 -2.32 10.60
CA ALA A 28 -22.81 -1.79 11.72
C ALA A 28 -21.34 -2.17 11.63
N ASP A 29 -21.03 -3.40 11.21
CA ASP A 29 -19.66 -3.87 10.95
C ASP A 29 -19.66 -4.73 9.68
N PRO A 30 -19.18 -4.19 8.54
CA PRO A 30 -19.09 -4.92 7.29
C PRO A 30 -17.90 -5.88 7.24
N CYS A 31 -16.98 -5.80 8.24
CA CYS A 31 -15.75 -6.56 8.19
C CYS A 31 -15.95 -7.97 8.75
N PRO A 32 -15.51 -9.02 8.03
CA PRO A 32 -15.54 -10.38 8.55
C PRO A 32 -14.69 -10.46 9.83
N THR A 33 -15.15 -11.29 10.77
CA THR A 33 -14.42 -11.53 12.03
C THR A 33 -13.10 -12.28 11.81
N ASP A 34 -12.98 -12.94 10.70
CA ASP A 34 -11.81 -13.70 10.28
C ASP A 34 -11.28 -13.13 8.96
N ASN A 35 -10.10 -12.53 9.01
CA ASN A 35 -9.37 -12.04 7.85
C ASN A 35 -8.46 -13.12 7.24
N ALA A 36 -8.52 -14.37 7.72
CA ALA A 36 -7.70 -15.45 7.21
C ALA A 36 -8.04 -15.73 5.74
N GLY A 37 -7.06 -15.57 4.87
CA GLY A 37 -7.17 -15.92 3.45
C GLY A 37 -7.63 -14.82 2.49
N LEU A 38 -7.85 -13.58 2.94
CA LEU A 38 -8.11 -12.47 2.03
C LEU A 38 -6.81 -11.99 1.37
N TRP A 39 -6.44 -12.58 0.24
CA TRP A 39 -5.33 -12.13 -0.60
C TRP A 39 -5.76 -11.00 -1.53
N ALA A 40 -4.85 -10.03 -1.74
CA ALA A 40 -5.03 -8.76 -2.42
C ALA A 40 -5.80 -8.82 -3.75
N LEU A 41 -5.74 -9.89 -4.45
CA LEU A 41 -6.24 -10.01 -5.81
C LEU A 41 -7.39 -11.02 -5.95
N SER A 42 -8.01 -11.48 -4.83
CA SER A 42 -9.17 -12.35 -4.97
C SER A 42 -10.36 -11.58 -5.56
N PRO A 43 -11.07 -12.13 -6.56
CA PRO A 43 -12.23 -11.46 -7.16
C PRO A 43 -13.30 -11.05 -6.13
N SER A 44 -13.46 -11.81 -5.06
CA SER A 44 -14.42 -11.50 -4.00
C SER A 44 -14.04 -10.27 -3.20
N VAL A 45 -12.76 -10.08 -2.89
CA VAL A 45 -12.28 -8.87 -2.19
C VAL A 45 -12.40 -7.66 -3.10
N LEU A 46 -11.95 -7.75 -4.35
CA LEU A 46 -12.07 -6.65 -5.31
C LEU A 46 -13.53 -6.22 -5.53
N LYS A 47 -14.47 -7.16 -5.43
CA LYS A 47 -15.90 -6.86 -5.57
C LYS A 47 -16.53 -6.28 -4.30
N ASN A 48 -16.17 -6.78 -3.13
CA ASN A 48 -16.88 -6.51 -1.87
C ASN A 48 -16.15 -5.47 -1.00
N ASP A 49 -14.83 -5.38 -1.11
CA ASP A 49 -13.98 -4.44 -0.36
C ASP A 49 -12.79 -3.99 -1.24
N TRP A 50 -13.09 -3.31 -2.34
CA TRP A 50 -12.07 -2.86 -3.31
C TRP A 50 -10.92 -2.08 -2.66
N GLY A 51 -11.21 -1.28 -1.65
CA GLY A 51 -10.22 -0.48 -0.92
C GLY A 51 -9.48 -1.23 0.18
N TRP A 52 -9.86 -2.53 0.45
CA TRP A 52 -9.30 -3.31 1.55
C TRP A 52 -9.44 -2.66 2.92
N GLN A 53 -10.54 -2.02 3.13
CA GLN A 53 -10.84 -1.28 4.35
C GLN A 53 -10.92 -2.21 5.57
N CYS A 54 -11.29 -3.48 5.35
CA CYS A 54 -11.37 -4.48 6.41
C CYS A 54 -10.03 -5.12 6.79
N ARG A 55 -8.97 -4.95 5.98
CA ARG A 55 -7.69 -5.68 6.16
C ARG A 55 -7.07 -5.49 7.53
N PHE A 56 -7.11 -4.29 8.07
CA PHE A 56 -6.54 -3.97 9.38
C PHE A 56 -7.60 -3.57 10.44
N ALA A 57 -8.89 -3.84 10.16
CA ALA A 57 -9.98 -3.43 11.05
C ALA A 57 -9.82 -3.99 12.47
N LYS A 58 -9.41 -5.25 12.61
CA LYS A 58 -9.16 -5.89 13.90
C LYS A 58 -7.98 -5.24 14.63
N GLU A 59 -6.85 -5.12 13.96
CA GLU A 59 -5.63 -4.51 14.52
C GLU A 59 -5.85 -3.05 14.90
N ASN A 60 -6.62 -2.31 14.11
CA ASN A 60 -6.97 -0.92 14.41
C ASN A 60 -7.82 -0.82 15.69
N ARG A 61 -8.80 -1.71 15.86
CA ARG A 61 -9.61 -1.78 17.10
C ARG A 61 -8.79 -2.18 18.33
N MET A 62 -7.75 -2.99 18.15
CA MET A 62 -6.86 -3.45 19.23
C MET A 62 -5.73 -2.46 19.54
N THR A 63 -5.56 -1.41 18.75
CA THR A 63 -4.55 -0.39 19.02
C THR A 63 -4.93 0.37 20.28
N ASP A 64 -4.09 0.27 21.31
CA ASP A 64 -4.31 0.91 22.60
C ASP A 64 -4.26 2.44 22.45
N PRO A 65 -5.35 3.17 22.69
CA PRO A 65 -5.39 4.62 22.51
C PRO A 65 -4.49 5.39 23.52
N ALA A 66 -4.05 4.73 24.59
CA ALA A 66 -3.11 5.30 25.55
C ALA A 66 -1.66 5.21 25.09
N LYS A 67 -1.36 4.37 24.09
CA LYS A 67 -0.01 4.24 23.53
C LYS A 67 0.14 5.18 22.34
N ALA A 68 1.15 6.04 22.42
CA ALA A 68 1.46 6.97 21.34
C ALA A 68 1.91 6.20 20.07
N VAL A 69 1.18 6.39 18.98
CA VAL A 69 1.62 5.95 17.66
C VAL A 69 2.58 7.00 17.10
N ARG A 70 3.83 6.60 16.88
CA ARG A 70 4.87 7.48 16.36
C ARG A 70 4.73 7.64 14.85
N VAL A 71 4.72 6.50 14.14
CA VAL A 71 4.73 6.46 12.68
C VAL A 71 3.76 5.39 12.17
N VAL A 72 2.96 5.73 11.17
CA VAL A 72 2.26 4.75 10.33
C VAL A 72 2.92 4.70 8.96
N PHE A 73 3.25 3.51 8.50
CA PHE A 73 3.76 3.24 7.15
C PHE A 73 2.60 2.81 6.27
N MET A 74 2.14 3.70 5.41
CA MET A 74 1.13 3.45 4.39
C MET A 74 1.81 3.08 3.08
N GLY A 75 1.45 1.93 2.49
CA GLY A 75 2.04 1.48 1.24
C GLY A 75 1.50 0.16 0.70
N ASP A 76 2.24 -0.41 -0.21
CA ASP A 76 1.94 -1.64 -0.93
C ASP A 76 2.75 -2.86 -0.40
N SER A 77 3.05 -3.83 -1.28
CA SER A 77 3.84 -5.03 -0.96
C SER A 77 5.24 -4.71 -0.42
N ILE A 78 5.86 -3.64 -0.90
CA ILE A 78 7.20 -3.25 -0.45
C ILE A 78 7.13 -2.76 1.01
N THR A 79 6.10 -2.00 1.37
CA THR A 79 5.87 -1.63 2.76
C THR A 79 5.47 -2.84 3.61
N GLU A 80 4.57 -3.69 3.13
CA GLU A 80 4.16 -4.92 3.84
C GLU A 80 5.35 -5.84 4.15
N GLY A 81 6.20 -6.07 3.15
CA GLY A 81 7.38 -6.93 3.26
C GLY A 81 8.44 -6.40 4.23
N TRP A 82 8.52 -5.08 4.41
CA TRP A 82 9.56 -4.48 5.23
C TRP A 82 9.53 -4.97 6.69
N SER A 83 8.36 -5.01 7.32
CA SER A 83 8.26 -5.51 8.71
C SER A 83 8.53 -7.01 8.84
N LYS A 84 8.45 -7.77 7.76
CA LYS A 84 8.78 -9.21 7.75
C LYS A 84 10.29 -9.44 7.62
N LEU A 85 10.99 -8.62 6.82
CA LEU A 85 12.41 -8.79 6.51
C LEU A 85 13.35 -7.93 7.37
N ASP A 86 12.83 -6.87 7.99
CA ASP A 86 13.54 -6.07 9.00
C ASP A 86 12.60 -5.74 10.17
N PRO A 87 12.18 -6.73 10.97
CA PRO A 87 11.27 -6.50 12.11
C PRO A 87 11.87 -5.56 13.16
N SER A 88 13.19 -5.49 13.26
CA SER A 88 13.88 -4.62 14.21
C SER A 88 13.69 -3.13 13.92
N PHE A 89 13.40 -2.77 12.68
CA PHE A 89 13.09 -1.40 12.30
C PHE A 89 11.73 -0.95 12.83
N PHE A 90 10.76 -1.86 12.90
CA PHE A 90 9.41 -1.56 13.39
C PHE A 90 9.37 -1.57 14.93
N ALA A 91 10.10 -0.64 15.55
CA ALA A 91 10.15 -0.44 16.99
C ALA A 91 8.76 -0.04 17.55
N PRO A 92 8.55 -0.09 18.89
CA PRO A 92 7.30 0.33 19.51
C PRO A 92 6.82 1.71 19.05
N GLY A 93 5.55 1.77 18.68
CA GLY A 93 4.91 2.96 18.13
C GLY A 93 5.03 3.12 16.60
N MET A 94 5.68 2.19 15.90
CA MET A 94 5.71 2.15 14.44
C MET A 94 4.75 1.06 13.94
N ILE A 95 3.81 1.44 13.07
CA ILE A 95 2.74 0.56 12.58
C ILE A 95 2.86 0.41 11.07
N ASN A 96 2.94 -0.85 10.60
CA ASN A 96 2.91 -1.17 9.19
C ASN A 96 1.45 -1.30 8.70
N ARG A 97 1.11 -0.57 7.65
CA ARG A 97 -0.17 -0.60 6.92
C ARG A 97 0.05 -0.80 5.42
N GLY A 98 1.07 -1.58 5.07
CA GLY A 98 1.31 -2.06 3.71
C GLY A 98 0.35 -3.16 3.32
N ILE A 99 -0.15 -3.14 2.09
CA ILE A 99 -0.99 -4.21 1.51
C ILE A 99 -0.48 -4.49 0.09
N SER A 100 -0.08 -5.73 -0.14
CA SER A 100 0.45 -6.17 -1.44
C SER A 100 -0.52 -5.87 -2.59
N GLY A 101 0.03 -5.40 -3.70
CA GLY A 101 -0.73 -5.14 -4.93
C GLY A 101 -1.54 -3.84 -4.96
N GLN A 102 -1.64 -3.11 -3.84
CA GLN A 102 -2.45 -1.89 -3.79
C GLN A 102 -1.88 -0.74 -4.62
N VAL A 103 -2.79 -0.06 -5.32
CA VAL A 103 -2.55 1.23 -5.96
C VAL A 103 -2.84 2.38 -4.98
N SER A 104 -2.33 3.56 -5.29
CA SER A 104 -2.50 4.75 -4.44
C SER A 104 -3.96 5.10 -4.14
N ALA A 105 -4.88 4.91 -5.10
CA ALA A 105 -6.30 5.16 -4.91
C ALA A 105 -6.94 4.26 -3.84
N GLN A 106 -6.53 2.99 -3.77
CA GLN A 106 -6.96 2.07 -2.71
C GLN A 106 -6.42 2.48 -1.33
N MET A 107 -5.18 2.96 -1.27
CA MET A 107 -4.58 3.50 -0.05
C MET A 107 -5.36 4.74 0.45
N LEU A 108 -5.79 5.63 -0.46
CA LEU A 108 -6.60 6.80 -0.11
C LEU A 108 -7.94 6.40 0.52
N VAL A 109 -8.63 5.40 -0.02
CA VAL A 109 -9.94 4.95 0.50
C VAL A 109 -9.84 4.47 1.96
N ARG A 110 -8.76 3.81 2.35
CA ARG A 110 -8.54 3.33 3.72
C ARG A 110 -7.70 4.27 4.60
N PHE A 111 -7.30 5.44 4.07
CA PHE A 111 -6.36 6.33 4.75
C PHE A 111 -6.87 6.85 6.09
N TYR A 112 -8.17 7.15 6.18
CA TYR A 112 -8.73 7.66 7.43
C TYR A 112 -8.63 6.63 8.55
N GLN A 113 -9.10 5.41 8.32
CA GLN A 113 -9.15 4.37 9.36
C GLN A 113 -7.78 3.78 9.71
N ASP A 114 -6.88 3.68 8.72
CA ASP A 114 -5.57 3.05 8.89
C ASP A 114 -4.45 4.03 9.27
N VAL A 115 -4.72 5.34 9.16
CA VAL A 115 -3.77 6.40 9.52
C VAL A 115 -4.39 7.40 10.48
N VAL A 116 -5.44 8.13 10.06
CA VAL A 116 -5.95 9.27 10.84
C VAL A 116 -6.52 8.83 12.19
N ALA A 117 -7.32 7.77 12.20
CA ALA A 117 -7.92 7.23 13.42
C ALA A 117 -6.88 6.74 14.45
N LEU A 118 -5.68 6.35 13.99
CA LEU A 118 -4.57 5.94 14.84
C LEU A 118 -3.79 7.12 15.44
N ARG A 119 -4.05 8.35 14.97
CA ARG A 119 -3.45 9.60 15.45
C ARG A 119 -1.91 9.58 15.53
N PRO A 120 -1.19 9.15 14.47
CA PRO A 120 0.26 9.11 14.51
C PRO A 120 0.87 10.51 14.50
N ALA A 121 2.09 10.64 15.00
CA ALA A 121 2.86 11.88 14.83
C ALA A 121 3.28 12.09 13.37
N VAL A 122 3.59 10.98 12.66
CA VAL A 122 4.07 10.98 11.28
C VAL A 122 3.38 9.88 10.49
N VAL A 123 3.06 10.13 9.22
CA VAL A 123 2.76 9.10 8.23
C VAL A 123 3.86 9.05 7.18
N HIS A 124 4.39 7.87 6.92
CA HIS A 124 5.24 7.57 5.77
C HIS A 124 4.36 7.01 4.66
N ILE A 125 4.35 7.64 3.48
CA ILE A 125 3.54 7.20 2.33
C ILE A 125 4.51 6.79 1.22
N MET A 126 4.46 5.51 0.82
CA MET A 126 5.21 4.97 -0.31
C MET A 126 4.24 4.21 -1.22
N ALA A 127 3.93 4.81 -2.37
CA ALA A 127 2.94 4.34 -3.32
C ALA A 127 3.39 4.65 -4.75
N GLY A 128 2.93 3.87 -5.72
CA GLY A 128 3.12 4.16 -7.14
C GLY A 128 3.58 2.99 -7.98
N THR A 129 4.27 2.00 -7.42
CA THR A 129 4.71 0.80 -8.15
C THR A 129 3.54 0.13 -8.87
N ASN A 130 2.45 -0.11 -8.14
CA ASN A 130 1.27 -0.77 -8.68
C ASN A 130 0.40 0.14 -9.55
N ASP A 131 0.44 1.47 -9.34
CA ASP A 131 -0.18 2.45 -10.24
C ASP A 131 0.49 2.39 -11.63
N VAL A 132 1.82 2.41 -11.67
CA VAL A 132 2.60 2.27 -12.92
C VAL A 132 2.39 0.91 -13.56
N ALA A 133 2.27 -0.16 -12.76
CA ALA A 133 1.98 -1.50 -13.25
C ALA A 133 0.55 -1.69 -13.77
N GLY A 134 -0.38 -0.76 -13.46
CA GLY A 134 -1.78 -0.84 -13.85
C GLY A 134 -2.59 -1.90 -13.11
N ASN A 135 -2.22 -2.25 -11.87
CA ASN A 135 -2.82 -3.36 -11.13
C ASN A 135 -4.33 -3.20 -10.84
N ALA A 136 -4.82 -1.97 -10.76
CA ALA A 136 -6.26 -1.69 -10.60
C ALA A 136 -6.87 -0.99 -11.84
N GLY A 137 -6.27 -1.21 -13.00
CA GLY A 137 -6.61 -0.55 -14.25
C GLY A 137 -5.70 0.63 -14.57
N PRO A 138 -5.88 1.26 -15.75
CA PRO A 138 -5.06 2.37 -16.19
C PRO A 138 -5.26 3.61 -15.31
N VAL A 139 -4.16 4.26 -14.96
CA VAL A 139 -4.13 5.47 -14.15
C VAL A 139 -3.22 6.50 -14.84
N SER A 140 -3.65 7.74 -14.93
CA SER A 140 -2.79 8.81 -15.42
C SER A 140 -1.85 9.34 -14.31
N ALA A 141 -0.72 9.92 -14.72
CA ALA A 141 0.19 10.58 -13.78
C ALA A 141 -0.51 11.68 -12.97
N GLU A 142 -1.49 12.39 -13.56
CA GLU A 142 -2.23 13.41 -12.83
C GLU A 142 -3.22 12.82 -11.81
N GLN A 143 -3.88 11.71 -12.11
CA GLN A 143 -4.72 10.99 -11.14
C GLN A 143 -3.88 10.49 -9.95
N TYR A 144 -2.72 9.90 -10.22
CA TYR A 144 -1.77 9.51 -9.16
C TYR A 144 -1.38 10.72 -8.30
N ARG A 145 -0.96 11.84 -8.92
CA ARG A 145 -0.58 13.06 -8.21
C ARG A 145 -1.72 13.60 -7.34
N ASN A 146 -2.95 13.60 -7.84
CA ASN A 146 -4.13 14.04 -7.09
C ASN A 146 -4.40 13.13 -5.89
N THR A 147 -4.21 11.82 -6.03
CA THR A 147 -4.34 10.87 -4.92
C THR A 147 -3.31 11.13 -3.82
N ILE A 148 -2.04 11.35 -4.19
CA ILE A 148 -0.99 11.71 -3.22
C ILE A 148 -1.30 13.04 -2.54
N ARG A 149 -1.72 14.08 -3.29
CA ARG A 149 -2.15 15.37 -2.72
C ARG A 149 -3.26 15.18 -1.69
N SER A 150 -4.28 14.40 -2.03
CA SER A 150 -5.42 14.14 -1.13
C SER A 150 -4.99 13.48 0.18
N MET A 151 -4.13 12.45 0.13
CA MET A 151 -3.60 11.83 1.36
C MET A 151 -2.77 12.82 2.19
N VAL A 152 -1.96 13.65 1.55
CA VAL A 152 -1.17 14.70 2.24
C VAL A 152 -2.09 15.74 2.90
N ASP A 153 -3.11 16.21 2.20
CA ASP A 153 -4.05 17.20 2.71
C ASP A 153 -4.86 16.64 3.90
N ILE A 154 -5.33 15.40 3.82
CA ILE A 154 -6.00 14.70 4.93
C ILE A 154 -5.06 14.60 6.14
N ALA A 155 -3.80 14.17 5.94
CA ALA A 155 -2.84 14.06 7.03
C ALA A 155 -2.60 15.42 7.71
N ARG A 156 -2.37 16.47 6.93
CA ARG A 156 -2.10 17.83 7.43
C ARG A 156 -3.30 18.42 8.17
N ALA A 157 -4.52 18.24 7.65
CA ALA A 157 -5.74 18.68 8.31
C ALA A 157 -5.91 18.03 9.70
N ASN A 158 -5.34 16.86 9.90
CA ASN A 158 -5.34 16.14 11.18
C ASN A 158 -4.05 16.33 12.01
N GLY A 159 -3.17 17.26 11.63
CA GLY A 159 -1.95 17.58 12.37
C GLY A 159 -0.83 16.55 12.24
N ILE A 160 -0.96 15.61 11.31
CA ILE A 160 0.01 14.52 11.07
C ILE A 160 1.10 15.03 10.11
N GLN A 161 2.38 14.86 10.48
CA GLN A 161 3.48 15.15 9.58
C GLN A 161 3.59 14.07 8.51
N VAL A 162 4.03 14.44 7.31
CA VAL A 162 4.12 13.52 6.17
C VAL A 162 5.57 13.36 5.73
N VAL A 163 5.96 12.11 5.49
CA VAL A 163 7.16 11.72 4.77
C VAL A 163 6.72 10.98 3.50
N LEU A 164 7.10 11.49 2.34
CA LEU A 164 6.89 10.79 1.07
C LEU A 164 8.12 9.92 0.78
N GLY A 165 7.92 8.61 0.61
CA GLY A 165 8.91 7.71 0.05
C GLY A 165 8.92 7.81 -1.47
N SER A 166 10.10 7.86 -2.09
CA SER A 166 10.17 7.65 -3.53
C SER A 166 9.68 6.25 -3.89
N ILE A 167 9.11 6.10 -5.07
CA ILE A 167 8.83 4.79 -5.67
C ILE A 167 10.19 4.12 -5.89
N PRO A 168 10.42 2.89 -5.36
CA PRO A 168 11.66 2.17 -5.63
C PRO A 168 11.86 1.91 -7.13
N PRO A 169 13.11 1.76 -7.60
CA PRO A 169 13.37 1.55 -9.01
C PRO A 169 12.81 0.22 -9.51
N ALA A 170 12.36 0.21 -10.76
CA ALA A 170 12.03 -0.99 -11.51
C ALA A 170 12.11 -0.69 -13.01
N ASP A 171 12.65 -1.62 -13.79
CA ASP A 171 12.72 -1.54 -15.26
C ASP A 171 11.73 -2.48 -15.94
N ARG A 172 11.13 -3.39 -15.20
CA ARG A 172 10.15 -4.37 -15.64
C ARG A 172 9.23 -4.81 -14.51
N PHE A 173 8.09 -5.36 -14.88
CA PHE A 173 7.19 -6.09 -14.01
C PHE A 173 6.95 -7.48 -14.59
N GLU A 174 7.34 -8.55 -13.86
CA GLU A 174 7.17 -9.92 -14.33
C GLU A 174 5.68 -10.28 -14.55
N TRP A 175 4.80 -9.73 -13.74
CA TRP A 175 3.34 -9.92 -13.86
C TRP A 175 2.66 -9.04 -14.94
N ASN A 176 3.37 -8.04 -15.48
CA ASN A 176 2.90 -7.20 -16.58
C ASN A 176 4.07 -6.76 -17.49
N PRO A 177 4.62 -7.68 -18.29
CA PRO A 177 5.85 -7.46 -19.05
C PRO A 177 5.73 -6.43 -20.19
N ALA A 178 4.49 -6.06 -20.54
CA ALA A 178 4.23 -5.02 -21.55
C ALA A 178 4.62 -3.62 -21.05
N ILE A 179 4.65 -3.40 -19.73
CA ILE A 179 4.99 -2.11 -19.14
C ILE A 179 6.50 -1.97 -19.00
N LYS A 180 7.02 -0.81 -19.39
CA LYS A 180 8.42 -0.39 -19.19
C LYS A 180 8.44 0.77 -18.19
N PRO A 181 8.57 0.48 -16.88
CA PRO A 181 8.22 1.45 -15.84
C PRO A 181 9.31 2.49 -15.56
N ALA A 182 10.57 2.25 -15.91
CA ALA A 182 11.73 3.04 -15.44
C ALA A 182 11.56 4.56 -15.63
N LEU A 183 11.18 5.01 -16.83
CA LEU A 183 10.99 6.44 -17.12
C LEU A 183 9.79 7.02 -16.35
N GLN A 184 8.69 6.28 -16.27
CA GLN A 184 7.50 6.74 -15.53
C GLN A 184 7.79 6.86 -14.04
N ILE A 185 8.52 5.90 -13.46
CA ILE A 185 8.94 5.93 -12.06
C ILE A 185 9.86 7.14 -11.82
N ALA A 186 10.83 7.39 -12.71
CA ALA A 186 11.74 8.53 -12.60
C ALA A 186 10.97 9.86 -12.61
N ASP A 187 10.01 10.04 -13.53
CA ASP A 187 9.18 11.26 -13.65
C ASP A 187 8.30 11.47 -12.41
N LEU A 188 7.66 10.41 -11.91
CA LEU A 188 6.84 10.49 -10.71
C LEU A 188 7.71 10.82 -9.49
N ASN A 189 8.90 10.25 -9.37
CA ASN A 189 9.85 10.55 -8.29
C ASN A 189 10.37 11.99 -8.34
N ALA A 190 10.65 12.51 -9.52
CA ALA A 190 11.01 13.91 -9.68
C ALA A 190 9.90 14.84 -9.18
N TRP A 191 8.64 14.52 -9.53
CA TRP A 191 7.48 15.24 -9.02
C TRP A 191 7.31 15.09 -7.51
N LEU A 192 7.38 13.87 -6.94
CA LEU A 192 7.26 13.62 -5.50
C LEU A 192 8.27 14.44 -4.69
N LYS A 193 9.52 14.47 -5.15
CA LYS A 193 10.60 15.23 -4.53
C LYS A 193 10.35 16.73 -4.54
N ASP A 194 9.94 17.28 -5.70
CA ASP A 194 9.63 18.70 -5.84
C ASP A 194 8.39 19.08 -5.00
N TYR A 195 7.35 18.23 -5.04
CA TYR A 195 6.14 18.45 -4.24
C TYR A 195 6.45 18.42 -2.73
N ALA A 196 7.23 17.45 -2.26
CA ALA A 196 7.66 17.39 -0.86
C ALA A 196 8.43 18.66 -0.45
N ARG A 197 9.40 19.08 -1.27
CA ARG A 197 10.18 20.30 -1.04
C ARG A 197 9.31 21.55 -0.97
N LYS A 198 8.42 21.76 -1.94
CA LYS A 198 7.52 22.94 -2.02
C LYS A 198 6.54 23.01 -0.85
N ASN A 199 6.14 21.86 -0.31
CA ASN A 199 5.16 21.78 0.78
C ASN A 199 5.77 21.55 2.16
N GLY A 200 7.11 21.55 2.27
CA GLY A 200 7.81 21.36 3.55
C GLY A 200 7.64 19.98 4.16
N LEU A 201 7.33 18.97 3.34
CA LEU A 201 7.19 17.57 3.75
C LEU A 201 8.56 16.89 3.90
N GLY A 202 8.62 15.76 4.60
CA GLY A 202 9.76 14.85 4.53
C GLY A 202 9.81 14.13 3.19
N TYR A 203 11.03 13.73 2.76
CA TYR A 203 11.24 12.93 1.57
C TYR A 203 12.30 11.87 1.81
N ALA A 204 11.97 10.60 1.57
CA ALA A 204 12.89 9.46 1.69
C ALA A 204 13.24 8.96 0.28
N ASP A 205 14.46 9.26 -0.18
CA ASP A 205 14.91 9.02 -1.57
C ASP A 205 15.50 7.61 -1.73
N TYR A 206 14.66 6.59 -1.70
CA TYR A 206 15.07 5.19 -1.90
C TYR A 206 15.54 4.93 -3.34
N TYR A 207 14.85 5.55 -4.33
CA TYR A 207 15.18 5.40 -5.74
C TYR A 207 16.65 5.70 -5.99
N LYS A 208 17.13 6.85 -5.51
CA LYS A 208 18.52 7.27 -5.71
C LYS A 208 19.55 6.27 -5.16
N ALA A 209 19.22 5.59 -4.06
CA ALA A 209 20.13 4.67 -3.40
C ALA A 209 20.12 3.25 -4.00
N MET A 210 19.05 2.90 -4.74
CA MET A 210 18.82 1.52 -5.17
C MET A 210 18.78 1.36 -6.69
N ALA A 211 18.69 2.47 -7.46
CA ALA A 211 18.62 2.42 -8.92
C ALA A 211 19.98 2.18 -9.56
N GLY A 212 19.99 1.30 -10.57
CA GLY A 212 21.06 1.19 -11.54
C GLY A 212 20.94 2.24 -12.65
N PRO A 213 21.90 2.23 -13.61
CA PRO A 213 22.02 3.27 -14.62
C PRO A 213 20.84 3.39 -15.59
N ASN A 214 20.03 2.32 -15.75
CA ASN A 214 18.85 2.32 -16.61
C ASN A 214 17.54 2.44 -15.83
N GLY A 215 17.59 2.74 -14.52
CA GLY A 215 16.43 2.83 -13.64
C GLY A 215 15.93 1.48 -13.11
N GLU A 216 16.68 0.40 -13.34
CA GLU A 216 16.42 -0.91 -12.75
C GLU A 216 16.75 -0.94 -11.26
N MET A 217 16.09 -1.81 -10.51
CA MET A 217 16.54 -2.17 -9.17
C MET A 217 17.83 -2.97 -9.26
N LEU A 218 18.88 -2.53 -8.54
CA LEU A 218 20.14 -3.27 -8.53
C LEU A 218 19.92 -4.71 -8.06
N PRO A 219 20.50 -5.74 -8.73
CA PRO A 219 20.27 -7.15 -8.40
C PRO A 219 20.67 -7.53 -6.97
N ALA A 220 21.57 -6.77 -6.35
CA ALA A 220 21.94 -6.96 -4.94
C ALA A 220 20.78 -6.67 -3.97
N TYR A 221 19.72 -5.99 -4.41
CA TYR A 221 18.63 -5.54 -3.56
C TYR A 221 17.29 -6.24 -3.85
N ALA A 222 17.11 -6.81 -5.04
CA ALA A 222 15.88 -7.55 -5.40
C ALA A 222 16.21 -8.63 -6.44
N THR A 223 15.54 -9.78 -6.37
CA THR A 223 15.69 -10.85 -7.37
C THR A 223 14.71 -10.73 -8.53
N ASP A 224 13.51 -10.22 -8.27
CA ASP A 224 12.46 -9.99 -9.26
C ASP A 224 12.51 -8.57 -9.89
N GLY A 225 13.48 -7.76 -9.45
CA GLY A 225 13.65 -6.39 -9.90
C GLY A 225 12.68 -5.38 -9.30
N VAL A 226 11.86 -5.77 -8.31
CA VAL A 226 10.83 -4.91 -7.68
C VAL A 226 10.84 -5.01 -6.16
N HIS A 227 10.75 -6.21 -5.60
CA HIS A 227 10.58 -6.42 -4.15
C HIS A 227 11.93 -6.52 -3.44
N PRO A 228 12.24 -5.59 -2.52
CA PRO A 228 13.53 -5.60 -1.83
C PRO A 228 13.74 -6.87 -0.99
N LEU A 229 14.93 -7.42 -1.09
CA LEU A 229 15.47 -8.39 -0.14
C LEU A 229 15.85 -7.68 1.18
N ALA A 230 16.29 -8.45 2.18
CA ALA A 230 16.81 -7.90 3.42
C ALA A 230 17.95 -6.87 3.17
N SER A 231 18.81 -7.11 2.17
CA SER A 231 19.85 -6.18 1.73
C SER A 231 19.27 -4.86 1.21
N GLY A 232 18.17 -4.90 0.47
CA GLY A 232 17.48 -3.71 -0.02
C GLY A 232 16.87 -2.90 1.12
N TYR A 233 16.18 -3.55 2.05
CA TYR A 233 15.65 -2.87 3.25
C TYR A 233 16.75 -2.30 4.14
N ALA A 234 17.91 -2.95 4.24
CA ALA A 234 19.06 -2.41 4.95
C ALA A 234 19.58 -1.08 4.36
N VAL A 235 19.43 -0.88 3.05
CA VAL A 235 19.71 0.40 2.37
C VAL A 235 18.59 1.41 2.60
N MET A 236 17.32 0.98 2.58
CA MET A 236 16.16 1.86 2.77
C MET A 236 16.08 2.41 4.20
N ARG A 237 16.42 1.59 5.20
CA ARG A 237 16.28 1.92 6.61
C ARG A 237 16.92 3.24 7.04
N PRO A 238 18.24 3.49 6.85
CA PRO A 238 18.85 4.75 7.29
C PRO A 238 18.25 5.97 6.57
N ILE A 239 17.76 5.82 5.34
CA ILE A 239 17.09 6.89 4.60
C ILE A 239 15.75 7.22 5.25
N ALA A 240 14.97 6.19 5.59
CA ALA A 240 13.71 6.35 6.30
C ALA A 240 13.93 6.96 7.68
N GLU A 241 14.84 6.41 8.49
CA GLU A 241 15.13 6.88 9.84
C GLU A 241 15.46 8.38 9.86
N LYS A 242 16.29 8.84 8.94
CA LYS A 242 16.62 10.27 8.82
C LYS A 242 15.39 11.12 8.55
N ALA A 243 14.59 10.77 7.54
CA ALA A 243 13.41 11.54 7.16
C ALA A 243 12.34 11.53 8.26
N LEU A 244 12.17 10.41 8.95
CA LEU A 244 11.23 10.26 10.07
C LEU A 244 11.64 11.08 11.28
N LEU A 245 12.91 11.05 11.67
CA LEU A 245 13.42 11.86 12.78
C LEU A 245 13.20 13.36 12.56
N GLU A 246 13.43 13.85 11.35
CA GLU A 246 13.16 15.24 10.98
C GLU A 246 11.66 15.59 11.06
N ALA A 247 10.79 14.67 10.60
CA ALA A 247 9.34 14.86 10.67
C ALA A 247 8.81 14.80 12.11
N GLU A 248 9.28 13.86 12.94
CA GLU A 248 8.93 13.78 14.36
C GLU A 248 9.37 15.05 15.15
N ALA A 249 10.53 15.62 14.82
CA ALA A 249 10.97 16.87 15.41
C ALA A 249 10.02 18.04 15.05
N LYS A 250 9.51 18.09 13.82
CA LYS A 250 8.48 19.06 13.40
C LYS A 250 7.18 18.84 14.17
N ALA A 251 6.72 17.59 14.30
CA ALA A 251 5.50 17.26 15.06
C ALA A 251 5.60 17.74 16.52
N LYS A 252 6.72 17.45 17.19
CA LYS A 252 6.97 17.90 18.58
C LYS A 252 6.96 19.43 18.72
N LYS A 253 7.54 20.16 17.76
CA LYS A 253 7.50 21.63 17.75
C LYS A 253 6.09 22.17 17.55
N ALA A 254 5.29 21.55 16.70
CA ALA A 254 3.91 21.95 16.46
C ALA A 254 3.02 21.72 17.69
N ALA A 255 3.20 20.60 18.40
CA ALA A 255 2.45 20.28 19.62
C ALA A 255 2.74 21.27 20.79
N LYS A 256 3.95 21.83 20.87
CA LYS A 256 4.32 22.82 21.91
C LYS A 256 3.74 24.22 21.65
N LYS A 257 3.19 24.48 20.46
CA LYS A 257 2.62 25.80 20.10
C LYS A 257 1.09 25.85 20.25
N LYS A 258 0.47 24.73 20.53
CA LYS A 258 -0.96 24.60 20.88
C LYS A 258 -1.12 24.57 22.42
#